data_1fd99da2a65944257e8bb9352ac7ab1e
#
_entry.id   1fd99da2a65944257e8bb9352ac7ab1e
#
_cell.length_a   1.000
_cell.length_b   1.000
_cell.length_c   1.000
_cell.angle_alpha   90.00
_cell.angle_beta   90.00
_cell.angle_gamma   90.00
#
_symmetry.space_group_name_H-M   'P 1'
#
loop_
_entity.id
_entity.type
_entity.pdbx_description
1 polymer ?
#
loop_
_entity_poly.entity_id
_entity_poly.type
_entity_poly.pdbx_seq_one_letter_code
_entity_poly.pdbx_strand_id
1 'polypeptide(L)'
;MNSSAVHQHETELFQSFADDSASNGEREPLGKAPGKLTVPEGEQEAIHNLWAAPGGEADLHVWLAEPGTYEVDGADRPGFFEVTSIMAGRCTAEEEGYDPVELVAGDTYVMRPGWTGKWVVTEYVEKAFVWVYV
;
A
#
# COMPACT_ATOMS: atom_id res chain seq x y z
N MET A 1 10.67 -0.82 17.24
CA MET A 1 9.40 -1.53 17.55
C MET A 1 9.72 -2.99 17.81
N ASN A 2 9.24 -3.54 18.90
CA ASN A 2 9.47 -4.96 19.18
C ASN A 2 8.45 -5.82 18.46
N SER A 3 8.79 -7.09 18.23
CA SER A 3 7.92 -8.00 17.48
C SER A 3 6.60 -8.31 18.19
N SER A 4 6.55 -8.22 19.52
CA SER A 4 5.31 -8.44 20.27
C SER A 4 4.29 -7.33 20.01
N ALA A 5 4.72 -6.08 19.92
CA ALA A 5 3.82 -4.96 19.64
C ALA A 5 3.26 -5.05 18.22
N VAL A 6 4.08 -5.44 17.24
CA VAL A 6 3.64 -5.63 15.85
C VAL A 6 2.62 -6.75 15.79
N HIS A 7 2.91 -7.87 16.43
CA HIS A 7 2.02 -9.03 16.42
C HIS A 7 0.68 -8.73 17.10
N GLN A 8 0.71 -8.02 18.22
CA GLN A 8 -0.50 -7.58 18.91
C GLN A 8 -1.39 -6.73 18.00
N HIS A 9 -0.77 -5.83 17.25
CA HIS A 9 -1.48 -4.94 16.36
C HIS A 9 -2.16 -5.70 15.21
N GLU A 10 -1.46 -6.63 14.59
CA GLU A 10 -2.02 -7.48 13.55
C GLU A 10 -3.22 -8.28 14.07
N THR A 11 -3.12 -8.81 15.28
CA THR A 11 -4.20 -9.55 15.91
C THR A 11 -5.43 -8.68 16.10
N GLU A 12 -5.25 -7.44 16.51
CA GLU A 12 -6.35 -6.49 16.70
C GLU A 12 -7.04 -6.16 15.37
N LEU A 13 -6.28 -6.02 14.28
CA LEU A 13 -6.85 -5.78 12.96
C LEU A 13 -7.72 -6.94 12.49
N PHE A 14 -7.23 -8.16 12.61
CA PHE A 14 -7.99 -9.34 12.25
C PHE A 14 -9.22 -9.51 13.12
N GLN A 15 -9.10 -9.24 14.41
CA GLN A 15 -10.21 -9.31 15.34
C GLN A 15 -11.28 -8.29 14.97
N SER A 16 -10.89 -7.09 14.58
CA SER A 16 -11.81 -6.05 14.14
C SER A 16 -12.61 -6.49 12.92
N PHE A 17 -11.97 -7.11 11.94
CA PHE A 17 -12.66 -7.65 10.77
C PHE A 17 -13.66 -8.73 11.15
N ALA A 18 -13.24 -9.66 12.00
CA ALA A 18 -14.08 -10.76 12.45
C ALA A 18 -15.27 -10.27 13.27
N ASP A 19 -15.04 -9.33 14.18
CA ASP A 19 -16.09 -8.78 15.04
C ASP A 19 -17.12 -8.02 14.21
N ASP A 20 -16.69 -7.23 13.24
CA ASP A 20 -17.59 -6.52 12.36
C ASP A 20 -18.48 -7.49 11.58
N SER A 21 -17.91 -8.55 11.06
CA SER A 21 -18.67 -9.57 10.35
C SER A 21 -19.62 -10.31 11.26
N ALA A 22 -19.19 -10.63 12.49
CA ALA A 22 -19.99 -11.36 13.46
C ALA A 22 -21.10 -10.51 14.06
N SER A 23 -20.85 -9.23 14.32
CA SER A 23 -21.83 -8.36 14.97
C SER A 23 -22.91 -7.87 14.01
N ASN A 24 -22.68 -7.96 12.71
CA ASN A 24 -23.63 -7.54 11.70
C ASN A 24 -23.56 -8.50 10.51
N GLY A 25 -24.35 -9.54 10.54
CA GLY A 25 -24.34 -10.59 9.52
C GLY A 25 -24.63 -10.11 8.11
N GLU A 26 -25.03 -8.85 7.93
CA GLU A 26 -25.28 -8.26 6.63
C GLU A 26 -24.06 -7.52 6.06
N ARG A 27 -23.01 -7.38 6.86
CA ARG A 27 -21.81 -6.67 6.42
C ARG A 27 -21.03 -7.49 5.41
N GLU A 28 -20.50 -6.76 4.44
CA GLU A 28 -19.50 -7.32 3.54
C GLU A 28 -18.24 -7.69 4.33
N PRO A 29 -17.55 -8.78 3.96
CA PRO A 29 -16.26 -9.09 4.56
C PRO A 29 -15.30 -7.93 4.34
N LEU A 30 -14.59 -7.53 5.40
CA LEU A 30 -13.55 -6.52 5.28
C LEU A 30 -12.34 -7.13 4.58
N GLY A 31 -11.52 -6.27 4.00
CA GLY A 31 -10.27 -6.68 3.35
C GLY A 31 -10.40 -7.02 1.87
N LYS A 32 -11.61 -7.02 1.33
CA LYS A 32 -11.82 -7.18 -0.11
C LYS A 32 -12.21 -5.85 -0.73
N ALA A 33 -11.49 -5.44 -1.78
CA ALA A 33 -11.83 -4.22 -2.49
C ALA A 33 -13.19 -4.36 -3.18
N PRO A 34 -14.06 -3.34 -3.14
CA PRO A 34 -15.34 -3.39 -3.81
C PRO A 34 -15.16 -3.25 -5.32
N GLY A 35 -15.57 -4.29 -6.06
CA GLY A 35 -15.51 -4.28 -7.51
C GLY A 35 -14.08 -4.26 -8.05
N LYS A 36 -13.96 -3.94 -9.33
CA LYS A 36 -12.67 -3.82 -9.99
C LYS A 36 -12.18 -2.38 -9.89
N LEU A 37 -10.97 -2.21 -9.37
CA LEU A 37 -10.34 -0.90 -9.28
C LEU A 37 -9.72 -0.54 -10.64
N THR A 38 -9.88 0.70 -11.05
CA THR A 38 -9.37 1.18 -12.33
C THR A 38 -8.79 2.58 -12.20
N VAL A 39 -7.94 2.95 -13.16
CA VAL A 39 -7.52 4.34 -13.32
C VAL A 39 -8.63 5.05 -14.09
N PRO A 40 -9.15 6.18 -13.59
CA PRO A 40 -10.16 6.93 -14.31
C PRO A 40 -9.67 7.39 -15.68
N GLU A 41 -10.61 7.47 -16.64
CA GLU A 41 -10.28 7.91 -17.99
C GLU A 41 -9.63 9.30 -17.97
N GLY A 42 -8.51 9.42 -18.68
CA GLY A 42 -7.75 10.67 -18.74
C GLY A 42 -6.74 10.85 -17.61
N GLU A 43 -6.75 9.96 -16.63
CA GLU A 43 -5.80 9.98 -15.53
C GLU A 43 -4.63 9.03 -15.81
N GLN A 44 -3.48 9.29 -15.20
CA GLN A 44 -2.28 8.46 -15.32
C GLN A 44 -2.21 7.41 -14.23
N GLU A 45 -2.74 7.73 -13.06
CA GLU A 45 -2.69 6.89 -11.87
C GLU A 45 -3.92 7.10 -11.00
N ALA A 46 -4.14 6.17 -10.08
CA ALA A 46 -5.18 6.29 -9.08
C ALA A 46 -4.71 5.63 -7.79
N ILE A 47 -5.09 6.23 -6.65
CA ILE A 47 -4.88 5.63 -5.34
C ILE A 47 -6.26 5.41 -4.73
N HIS A 48 -6.51 4.19 -4.29
CA HIS A 48 -7.76 3.82 -3.63
C HIS A 48 -7.46 3.49 -2.18
N ASN A 49 -8.08 4.24 -1.27
CA ASN A 49 -7.96 3.96 0.16
C ASN A 49 -9.00 2.90 0.51
N LEU A 50 -8.54 1.71 0.87
CA LEU A 50 -9.42 0.58 1.14
C LEU A 50 -9.83 0.49 2.61
N TRP A 51 -8.95 0.90 3.51
CA TRP A 51 -9.20 0.75 4.93
C TRP A 51 -8.20 1.57 5.74
N ALA A 52 -8.66 2.06 6.88
CA ALA A 52 -7.80 2.74 7.85
C ALA A 52 -8.02 2.10 9.22
N ALA A 53 -6.94 1.87 9.96
CA ALA A 53 -7.03 1.33 11.31
C ALA A 53 -7.77 2.32 12.22
N PRO A 54 -8.67 1.83 13.10
CA PRO A 54 -9.47 2.73 13.97
C PRO A 54 -8.64 3.68 14.82
N GLY A 55 -7.45 3.27 15.24
CA GLY A 55 -6.53 4.11 16.02
C GLY A 55 -5.59 4.95 15.17
N GLY A 56 -5.67 4.89 13.85
CA GLY A 56 -4.80 5.65 12.97
C GLY A 56 -3.39 5.09 12.82
N GLU A 57 -3.18 3.82 13.20
CA GLU A 57 -1.85 3.21 13.20
C GLU A 57 -1.41 2.74 11.83
N ALA A 58 -2.36 2.45 10.95
CA ALA A 58 -2.07 1.94 9.61
C ALA A 58 -3.19 2.24 8.63
N ASP A 59 -2.84 2.34 7.37
CA ASP A 59 -3.79 2.50 6.27
C ASP A 59 -3.47 1.50 5.16
N LEU A 60 -4.49 0.94 4.54
CA LEU A 60 -4.36 0.04 3.41
C LEU A 60 -4.83 0.72 2.13
N HIS A 61 -3.99 0.69 1.12
CA HIS A 61 -4.25 1.35 -0.17
C HIS A 61 -3.92 0.44 -1.34
N VAL A 62 -4.46 0.78 -2.49
CA VAL A 62 -4.04 0.22 -3.78
C VAL A 62 -3.67 1.37 -4.71
N TRP A 63 -2.53 1.26 -5.35
CA TRP A 63 -2.08 2.18 -6.38
C TRP A 63 -2.12 1.49 -7.73
N LEU A 64 -2.72 2.15 -8.69
CA LEU A 64 -2.81 1.70 -10.07
C LEU A 64 -2.13 2.76 -10.92
N ALA A 65 -1.23 2.35 -11.79
CA ALA A 65 -0.48 3.32 -12.59
C ALA A 65 -0.18 2.81 -13.99
N GLU A 66 -0.40 3.69 -14.95
CA GLU A 66 -0.02 3.48 -16.33
C GLU A 66 1.50 3.67 -16.47
N PRO A 67 2.13 3.17 -17.56
CA PRO A 67 3.55 3.41 -17.79
C PRO A 67 3.90 4.90 -17.70
N GLY A 68 4.99 5.19 -17.00
CA GLY A 68 5.42 6.54 -16.73
C GLY A 68 6.36 6.63 -15.55
N THR A 69 6.74 7.85 -15.20
CA THR A 69 7.60 8.13 -14.06
C THR A 69 6.83 8.93 -13.03
N TYR A 70 6.90 8.46 -11.78
CA TYR A 70 6.13 9.02 -10.66
C TYR A 70 7.09 9.41 -9.54
N GLU A 71 7.22 10.72 -9.31
CA GLU A 71 8.12 11.27 -8.32
C GLU A 71 7.55 11.11 -6.91
N VAL A 72 8.42 10.82 -5.94
CA VAL A 72 8.08 10.72 -4.53
C VAL A 72 9.01 11.64 -3.74
N ASP A 73 8.43 12.60 -3.03
CA ASP A 73 9.18 13.49 -2.15
C ASP A 73 9.08 12.98 -0.73
N GLY A 74 10.21 12.56 -0.18
CA GLY A 74 10.27 12.03 1.18
C GLY A 74 9.89 13.04 2.27
N ALA A 75 9.92 14.33 1.95
CA ALA A 75 9.47 15.36 2.89
C ALA A 75 7.97 15.24 3.17
N ASP A 76 7.21 14.67 2.25
CA ASP A 76 5.78 14.43 2.41
C ASP A 76 5.50 13.08 3.07
N ARG A 77 6.53 12.36 3.47
CA ARG A 77 6.42 10.99 3.98
C ARG A 77 7.15 10.78 5.31
N PRO A 78 7.08 11.72 6.25
CA PRO A 78 7.71 11.50 7.56
C PRO A 78 6.83 10.61 8.43
N GLY A 79 7.42 9.77 9.24
CA GLY A 79 6.69 9.07 10.29
C GLY A 79 5.91 7.85 9.88
N PHE A 80 6.11 7.29 8.68
CA PHE A 80 5.50 6.02 8.33
C PHE A 80 6.39 5.20 7.39
N PHE A 81 6.26 3.89 7.53
CA PHE A 81 6.82 2.92 6.59
C PHE A 81 5.75 2.57 5.56
N GLU A 82 6.17 2.28 4.35
CA GLU A 82 5.26 1.69 3.36
C GLU A 82 5.72 0.26 3.07
N VAL A 83 4.83 -0.69 3.25
CA VAL A 83 5.05 -2.08 2.83
C VAL A 83 4.24 -2.31 1.57
N THR A 84 4.92 -2.62 0.49
CA THR A 84 4.34 -2.70 -0.85
C THR A 84 4.40 -4.13 -1.38
N SER A 85 3.31 -4.58 -1.99
CA SER A 85 3.26 -5.82 -2.77
C SER A 85 2.82 -5.51 -4.18
N ILE A 86 3.60 -5.96 -5.16
CA ILE A 86 3.22 -5.81 -6.57
C ILE A 86 2.28 -6.96 -6.92
N MET A 87 1.08 -6.63 -7.37
CA MET A 87 0.06 -7.62 -7.73
C MET A 87 0.02 -7.88 -9.22
N ALA A 88 0.40 -6.90 -10.03
CA ALA A 88 0.42 -7.02 -11.49
C ALA A 88 1.38 -5.99 -12.06
N GLY A 89 1.94 -6.28 -13.21
CA GLY A 89 2.76 -5.34 -13.95
C GLY A 89 4.24 -5.37 -13.59
N ARG A 90 4.93 -4.31 -14.00
CA ARG A 90 6.38 -4.18 -13.83
C ARG A 90 6.76 -2.73 -13.60
N CYS A 91 7.61 -2.50 -12.63
CA CYS A 91 8.12 -1.17 -12.33
C CYS A 91 9.52 -1.26 -11.71
N THR A 92 10.16 -0.11 -11.58
CA THR A 92 11.44 0.02 -10.90
C THR A 92 11.30 1.08 -9.82
N ALA A 93 11.71 0.74 -8.60
CA ALA A 93 11.79 1.69 -7.50
C ALA A 93 13.20 2.25 -7.47
N GLU A 94 13.33 3.55 -7.63
CA GLU A 94 14.63 4.24 -7.67
C GLU A 94 14.72 5.20 -6.50
N GLU A 95 15.24 4.72 -5.38
CA GLU A 95 15.48 5.53 -4.21
C GLU A 95 16.76 6.33 -4.41
N GLU A 96 16.71 7.63 -4.12
CA GLU A 96 17.86 8.52 -4.22
C GLU A 96 19.02 8.00 -3.37
N GLY A 97 20.19 7.84 -4.00
CA GLY A 97 21.39 7.33 -3.33
C GLY A 97 21.52 5.82 -3.29
N TYR A 98 20.59 5.08 -3.89
CA TYR A 98 20.60 3.61 -3.92
C TYR A 98 20.43 3.09 -5.34
N ASP A 99 20.82 1.84 -5.55
CA ASP A 99 20.64 1.20 -6.84
C ASP A 99 19.14 0.97 -7.13
N PRO A 100 18.72 1.09 -8.38
CA PRO A 100 17.35 0.78 -8.76
C PRO A 100 16.97 -0.66 -8.43
N VAL A 101 15.74 -0.88 -8.00
CA VAL A 101 15.21 -2.20 -7.69
C VAL A 101 14.06 -2.50 -8.66
N GLU A 102 14.24 -3.52 -9.50
CA GLU A 102 13.17 -3.97 -10.39
C GLU A 102 12.16 -4.79 -9.61
N LEU A 103 10.88 -4.51 -9.80
CA LEU A 103 9.78 -5.15 -9.11
C LEU A 103 8.76 -5.68 -10.11
N VAL A 104 8.34 -6.92 -9.92
CA VAL A 104 7.32 -7.59 -10.72
C VAL A 104 6.29 -8.22 -9.80
N ALA A 105 5.20 -8.72 -10.37
CA ALA A 105 4.15 -9.38 -9.60
C ALA A 105 4.73 -10.44 -8.66
N GLY A 106 4.35 -10.40 -7.41
CA GLY A 106 4.83 -11.29 -6.35
C GLY A 106 5.95 -10.70 -5.49
N ASP A 107 6.56 -9.61 -5.92
CA ASP A 107 7.61 -8.95 -5.13
C ASP A 107 7.04 -8.08 -4.02
N THR A 108 7.75 -8.03 -2.91
CA THR A 108 7.45 -7.16 -1.78
C THR A 108 8.61 -6.19 -1.58
N TYR A 109 8.30 -4.93 -1.31
CA TYR A 109 9.29 -3.88 -1.14
C TYR A 109 8.90 -2.99 0.03
N VAL A 110 9.89 -2.54 0.81
CA VAL A 110 9.65 -1.68 1.97
C VAL A 110 10.27 -0.31 1.74
N MET A 111 9.47 0.73 1.92
CA MET A 111 9.94 2.11 1.86
C MET A 111 10.01 2.67 3.28
N ARG A 112 11.20 3.09 3.70
CA ARG A 112 11.43 3.69 5.00
C ARG A 112 10.80 5.09 5.07
N PRO A 113 10.55 5.63 6.28
CA PRO A 113 10.14 7.02 6.40
C PRO A 113 11.13 7.94 5.68
N GLY A 114 10.59 8.91 4.95
CA GLY A 114 11.43 9.85 4.19
C GLY A 114 11.96 9.35 2.86
N TRP A 115 11.53 8.17 2.41
CA TRP A 115 11.94 7.63 1.11
C TRP A 115 11.72 8.65 0.01
N THR A 116 12.79 9.00 -0.70
CA THR A 116 12.76 9.98 -1.78
C THR A 116 13.30 9.34 -3.05
N GLY A 117 12.59 9.52 -4.14
CA GLY A 117 13.00 8.95 -5.41
C GLY A 117 11.88 8.94 -6.41
N LYS A 118 11.81 7.90 -7.19
CA LYS A 118 10.76 7.75 -8.21
C LYS A 118 10.44 6.30 -8.48
N TRP A 119 9.22 6.09 -8.96
CA TRP A 119 8.77 4.81 -9.49
C TRP A 119 8.70 4.94 -11.01
N VAL A 120 9.39 4.07 -11.71
CA VAL A 120 9.34 4.02 -13.17
C VAL A 120 8.52 2.81 -13.56
N VAL A 121 7.31 3.05 -14.07
CA VAL A 121 6.39 1.99 -14.46
C VAL A 121 6.57 1.70 -15.93
N THR A 122 6.90 0.45 -16.27
CA THR A 122 7.11 0.01 -17.65
C THR A 122 5.93 -0.80 -18.18
N GLU A 123 5.16 -1.45 -17.29
CA GLU A 123 3.91 -2.11 -17.62
C GLU A 123 2.89 -1.69 -16.58
N TYR A 124 1.64 -1.49 -16.97
CA TYR A 124 0.57 -1.12 -16.04
C TYR A 124 0.72 -1.90 -14.74
N VAL A 125 0.80 -1.18 -13.63
CA VAL A 125 1.09 -1.77 -12.32
C VAL A 125 -0.11 -1.67 -11.39
N GLU A 126 -0.32 -2.73 -10.63
CA GLU A 126 -1.22 -2.75 -9.49
C GLU A 126 -0.39 -3.06 -8.26
N LYS A 127 -0.43 -2.15 -7.29
CA LYS A 127 0.38 -2.22 -6.09
C LYS A 127 -0.51 -2.08 -4.87
N ALA A 128 -0.56 -3.11 -4.02
CA ALA A 128 -1.20 -3.00 -2.72
C ALA A 128 -0.16 -2.54 -1.72
N PHE A 129 -0.48 -1.58 -0.87
CA PHE A 129 0.48 -1.11 0.11
C PHE A 129 -0.18 -0.68 1.41
N VAL A 130 0.58 -0.83 2.49
CA VAL A 130 0.18 -0.45 3.83
C VAL A 130 1.13 0.63 4.32
N TRP A 131 0.58 1.72 4.81
CA TRP A 131 1.34 2.71 5.57
C TRP A 131 1.21 2.37 7.04
N VAL A 132 2.35 2.17 7.70
CA VAL A 132 2.42 1.88 9.12
C VAL A 132 3.06 3.07 9.81
N TYR A 133 2.28 3.78 10.60
CA TYR A 133 2.75 5.00 11.28
C TYR A 133 3.58 4.66 12.50
N VAL A 134 4.62 5.40 12.71
CA VAL A 134 5.57 5.20 13.81
C VAL A 134 5.76 6.46 14.65
#